data_882cf0b2f8a1fb67cca703279c0e0ddc
#
_entry.id   882cf0b2f8a1fb67cca703279c0e0ddc
#
_cell.length_a   1.000
_cell.length_b   1.000
_cell.length_c   1.000
_cell.angle_alpha   90.00
_cell.angle_beta   90.00
_cell.angle_gamma   90.00
#
_symmetry.space_group_name_H-M   'P 1'
#
loop_
_entity.id
_entity.type
_entity.pdbx_description
1 polymer ?
#
loop_
_entity_poly.entity_id
_entity_poly.type
_entity_poly.pdbx_seq_one_letter_code
_entity_poly.pdbx_strand_id
1 'polypeptide(L)'
;MKVSGQIIRKKMLASMLLFFLASLVVNSHAESSRIETLKKGHLPAQVAARKALEDSLYYRFEPWFELFENRIQSLTKAPETVENLLELMTFHFAYAGMLGEVSHTLAFTSRYKLDSVAQPFSYYSQKAKETAKILLEKDGLTDLQKAKAYLYLGGAEGYISIFDYGQGDLLSAIVNGFQADGHLEQALQLNPDQIEAHFGLGMYRYGNSRFGGVSNFLMQGGRDLRLKGLNHIEEAIRLNSSSSPLAYKTLIWFNIAEQINPDNADLESSDPLFPARRRERAIELLAQFKARYFSGPIRKDFIGNKEFYMMSALQATLDGRYGEGKKEFEKVLEICEFLKNEKQMAINPQLISSVQAGIKFCDLMLLDPSVNDEIGIRSACLKIGEQLDFLEGGGAMLEYDSRKIRHELQNIFFKALKETSAKFNC
;
A
#
# COMPACT_ATOMS: atom_id res chain seq x y z
N MET A 1 -39.75 48.29 -6.74
CA MET A 1 -39.53 46.95 -6.15
C MET A 1 -38.23 46.23 -6.56
N LYS A 2 -37.16 46.89 -6.98
CA LYS A 2 -35.87 46.26 -7.36
C LYS A 2 -34.74 46.34 -6.31
N VAL A 3 -34.93 47.10 -5.21
CA VAL A 3 -33.88 47.34 -4.21
C VAL A 3 -33.84 46.24 -3.12
N SER A 4 -34.94 45.53 -2.86
CA SER A 4 -34.99 44.50 -1.79
C SER A 4 -34.24 43.20 -2.13
N GLY A 5 -34.13 42.84 -3.42
CA GLY A 5 -33.46 41.60 -3.86
C GLY A 5 -31.93 41.64 -3.74
N GLN A 6 -31.32 42.82 -3.88
CA GLN A 6 -29.86 42.96 -3.75
C GLN A 6 -29.38 42.90 -2.28
N ILE A 7 -30.19 43.41 -1.36
CA ILE A 7 -29.87 43.37 0.09
C ILE A 7 -29.95 41.93 0.62
N ILE A 8 -30.94 41.16 0.16
CA ILE A 8 -31.11 39.75 0.55
C ILE A 8 -29.96 38.90 0.01
N ARG A 9 -29.53 39.08 -1.26
CA ARG A 9 -28.36 38.40 -1.83
C ARG A 9 -27.04 38.72 -1.12
N LYS A 10 -26.80 39.98 -0.75
CA LYS A 10 -25.61 40.39 0.01
C LYS A 10 -25.60 39.81 1.42
N LYS A 11 -26.74 39.73 2.10
CA LYS A 11 -26.85 39.09 3.42
C LYS A 11 -26.66 37.56 3.35
N MET A 12 -27.19 36.90 2.33
CA MET A 12 -26.96 35.46 2.11
C MET A 12 -25.48 35.15 1.79
N LEU A 13 -24.82 35.96 0.93
CA LEU A 13 -23.41 35.80 0.64
C LEU A 13 -22.53 36.02 1.89
N ALA A 14 -22.82 37.03 2.68
CA ALA A 14 -22.10 37.31 3.94
C ALA A 14 -22.32 36.19 4.98
N SER A 15 -23.53 35.62 5.07
CA SER A 15 -23.84 34.50 5.94
C SER A 15 -23.14 33.22 5.47
N MET A 16 -23.07 32.95 4.16
CA MET A 16 -22.30 31.82 3.60
C MET A 16 -20.81 31.99 3.83
N LEU A 17 -20.27 33.21 3.67
CA LEU A 17 -18.84 33.48 3.92
C LEU A 17 -18.48 33.29 5.41
N LEU A 18 -19.34 33.73 6.31
CA LEU A 18 -19.20 33.55 7.76
C LEU A 18 -19.31 32.07 8.15
N PHE A 19 -20.20 31.31 7.51
CA PHE A 19 -20.30 29.85 7.72
C PHE A 19 -19.07 29.11 7.20
N PHE A 20 -18.52 29.56 6.06
CA PHE A 20 -17.29 28.97 5.47
C PHE A 20 -16.05 29.29 6.33
N LEU A 21 -15.92 30.52 6.82
CA LEU A 21 -14.87 30.93 7.76
C LEU A 21 -14.99 30.21 9.11
N ALA A 22 -16.21 30.07 9.63
CA ALA A 22 -16.45 29.32 10.86
C ALA A 22 -16.14 27.84 10.71
N SER A 23 -16.42 27.21 9.56
CA SER A 23 -16.05 25.80 9.30
C SER A 23 -14.56 25.62 9.15
N LEU A 24 -13.83 26.58 8.57
CA LEU A 24 -12.37 26.56 8.49
C LEU A 24 -11.72 26.71 9.88
N VAL A 25 -12.25 27.60 10.72
CA VAL A 25 -11.76 27.80 12.10
C VAL A 25 -12.08 26.59 12.99
N VAL A 26 -13.26 25.97 12.84
CA VAL A 26 -13.62 24.75 13.59
C VAL A 26 -12.75 23.55 13.16
N ASN A 27 -12.43 23.42 11.88
CA ASN A 27 -11.54 22.35 11.40
C ASN A 27 -10.09 22.56 11.85
N SER A 28 -9.56 23.79 11.82
CA SER A 28 -8.22 24.09 12.33
C SER A 28 -8.13 23.92 13.86
N HIS A 29 -9.18 24.22 14.60
CA HIS A 29 -9.26 24.00 16.06
C HIS A 29 -9.37 22.52 16.41
N ALA A 30 -10.14 21.72 15.64
CA ALA A 30 -10.24 20.27 15.85
C ALA A 30 -8.92 19.57 15.55
N GLU A 31 -8.20 19.99 14.52
CA GLU A 31 -6.88 19.44 14.16
C GLU A 31 -5.81 19.87 15.16
N SER A 32 -5.78 21.12 15.58
CA SER A 32 -4.91 21.65 16.65
C SER A 32 -5.17 20.95 17.99
N SER A 33 -6.45 20.76 18.37
CA SER A 33 -6.83 20.02 19.59
C SER A 33 -6.41 18.55 19.53
N ARG A 34 -6.49 17.91 18.36
CA ARG A 34 -6.05 16.52 18.16
C ARG A 34 -4.52 16.39 18.27
N ILE A 35 -3.77 17.32 17.69
CA ILE A 35 -2.32 17.40 17.79
C ILE A 35 -1.90 17.67 19.25
N GLU A 36 -2.60 18.56 19.94
CA GLU A 36 -2.35 18.86 21.36
C GLU A 36 -2.66 17.64 22.27
N THR A 37 -3.71 16.87 21.96
CA THR A 37 -4.02 15.62 22.65
C THR A 37 -2.97 14.56 22.39
N LEU A 38 -2.43 14.46 21.17
CA LEU A 38 -1.32 13.57 20.83
C LEU A 38 -0.02 14.00 21.55
N LYS A 39 0.24 15.31 21.68
CA LYS A 39 1.42 15.84 22.39
C LYS A 39 1.32 15.72 23.92
N LYS A 40 0.12 15.78 24.50
CA LYS A 40 -0.12 15.70 25.96
C LYS A 40 -0.40 14.28 26.47
N GLY A 41 -0.75 13.32 25.60
CA GLY A 41 -1.20 12.02 26.04
C GLY A 41 -0.10 10.96 26.02
N HIS A 42 -0.02 10.17 27.10
CA HIS A 42 0.68 8.88 27.12
C HIS A 42 -0.09 7.87 26.24
N LEU A 43 -0.05 8.07 24.90
CA LEU A 43 -0.66 7.11 24.00
C LEU A 43 0.19 5.84 23.97
N PRO A 44 -0.36 4.65 24.31
CA PRO A 44 0.40 3.41 24.21
C PRO A 44 0.96 3.23 22.80
N ALA A 45 2.20 2.77 22.69
CA ALA A 45 2.94 2.71 21.41
C ALA A 45 2.17 1.96 20.31
N GLN A 46 1.48 0.85 20.63
CA GLN A 46 0.67 0.12 19.66
C GLN A 46 -0.54 0.92 19.14
N VAL A 47 -1.18 1.70 20.03
CA VAL A 47 -2.30 2.57 19.62
C VAL A 47 -1.80 3.71 18.74
N ALA A 48 -0.63 4.27 19.06
CA ALA A 48 0.03 5.28 18.24
C ALA A 48 0.38 4.73 16.86
N ALA A 49 1.02 3.55 16.80
CA ALA A 49 1.38 2.89 15.56
C ALA A 49 0.14 2.64 14.66
N ARG A 50 -0.94 2.10 15.22
CA ARG A 50 -2.19 1.89 14.47
C ARG A 50 -2.77 3.18 13.91
N LYS A 51 -2.89 4.22 14.75
CA LYS A 51 -3.43 5.51 14.30
C LYS A 51 -2.54 6.17 13.24
N ALA A 52 -1.22 6.03 13.37
CA ALA A 52 -0.28 6.51 12.37
C ALA A 52 -0.50 5.84 11.02
N LEU A 53 -0.65 4.51 10.98
CA LEU A 53 -0.96 3.76 9.77
C LEU A 53 -2.35 4.13 9.18
N GLU A 54 -3.36 4.37 10.02
CA GLU A 54 -4.66 4.85 9.55
C GLU A 54 -4.55 6.27 8.97
N ASP A 55 -3.80 7.18 9.61
CA ASP A 55 -3.60 8.55 9.12
C ASP A 55 -2.71 8.60 7.86
N SER A 56 -1.80 7.64 7.66
CA SER A 56 -0.98 7.54 6.44
C SER A 56 -1.83 7.37 5.18
N LEU A 57 -2.99 6.71 5.28
CA LEU A 57 -3.94 6.58 4.18
C LEU A 57 -4.46 7.94 3.69
N TYR A 58 -4.35 9.00 4.52
CA TYR A 58 -4.76 10.38 4.24
C TYR A 58 -3.57 11.33 4.07
N TYR A 59 -2.36 10.78 3.92
CA TYR A 59 -1.12 11.55 3.75
C TYR A 59 -0.83 12.49 4.93
N ARG A 60 -1.11 12.02 6.14
CA ARG A 60 -0.88 12.76 7.40
C ARG A 60 0.27 12.12 8.16
N PHE A 61 1.49 12.40 7.72
CA PHE A 61 2.71 11.78 8.26
C PHE A 61 3.37 12.64 9.35
N GLU A 62 3.43 13.95 9.16
CA GLU A 62 4.28 14.87 9.91
C GLU A 62 4.01 14.83 11.43
N PRO A 63 2.75 14.85 11.94
CA PRO A 63 2.50 14.80 13.37
C PRO A 63 2.99 13.50 14.02
N TRP A 64 3.00 12.41 13.26
CA TRP A 64 3.44 11.10 13.74
C TRP A 64 4.94 10.99 13.79
N PHE A 65 5.67 11.54 12.81
CA PHE A 65 7.13 11.60 12.85
C PHE A 65 7.61 12.40 14.07
N GLU A 66 7.07 13.59 14.31
CA GLU A 66 7.39 14.41 15.48
C GLU A 66 7.12 13.64 16.80
N LEU A 67 5.95 12.97 16.87
CA LEU A 67 5.60 12.18 18.06
C LEU A 67 6.58 11.03 18.29
N PHE A 68 6.89 10.26 17.24
CA PHE A 68 7.77 9.09 17.35
C PHE A 68 9.19 9.49 17.70
N GLU A 69 9.74 10.52 17.08
CA GLU A 69 11.08 11.04 17.38
C GLU A 69 11.19 11.49 18.85
N ASN A 70 10.23 12.28 19.34
CA ASN A 70 10.20 12.74 20.72
C ASN A 70 10.12 11.58 21.71
N ARG A 71 9.29 10.56 21.43
CA ARG A 71 9.16 9.37 22.30
C ARG A 71 10.40 8.51 22.28
N ILE A 72 10.97 8.23 21.11
CA ILE A 72 12.25 7.50 20.96
C ILE A 72 13.35 8.22 21.73
N GLN A 73 13.51 9.54 21.56
CA GLN A 73 14.52 10.30 22.27
C GLN A 73 14.34 10.25 23.82
N SER A 74 13.09 10.31 24.28
CA SER A 74 12.77 10.21 25.71
C SER A 74 13.11 8.83 26.26
N LEU A 75 12.69 7.76 25.55
CA LEU A 75 12.90 6.37 25.97
C LEU A 75 14.37 5.96 25.91
N THR A 76 15.14 6.46 24.95
CA THR A 76 16.60 6.20 24.86
C THR A 76 17.36 6.75 26.06
N LYS A 77 16.85 7.79 26.73
CA LYS A 77 17.44 8.36 27.94
C LYS A 77 16.90 7.74 29.23
N ALA A 78 15.84 6.95 29.15
CA ALA A 78 15.20 6.30 30.29
C ALA A 78 15.98 5.04 30.73
N PRO A 79 15.81 4.56 31.97
CA PRO A 79 16.37 3.29 32.38
C PRO A 79 15.90 2.12 31.48
N GLU A 80 16.76 1.15 31.24
CA GLU A 80 16.47 -0.04 30.43
C GLU A 80 15.58 -1.06 31.18
N THR A 81 14.39 -0.62 31.58
CA THR A 81 13.37 -1.54 32.12
C THR A 81 12.70 -2.31 31.00
N VAL A 82 12.07 -3.43 31.31
CA VAL A 82 11.31 -4.24 30.35
C VAL A 82 10.23 -3.40 29.65
N GLU A 83 9.53 -2.56 30.41
CA GLU A 83 8.46 -1.68 29.90
C GLU A 83 9.01 -0.63 28.90
N ASN A 84 10.12 0.03 29.26
CA ASN A 84 10.74 1.03 28.41
C ASN A 84 11.31 0.40 27.13
N LEU A 85 11.90 -0.78 27.22
CA LEU A 85 12.40 -1.50 26.03
C LEU A 85 11.26 -1.96 25.13
N LEU A 86 10.14 -2.46 25.67
CA LEU A 86 8.95 -2.81 24.90
C LEU A 86 8.37 -1.60 24.16
N GLU A 87 8.33 -0.45 24.81
CA GLU A 87 7.81 0.76 24.22
C GLU A 87 8.77 1.30 23.15
N LEU A 88 10.06 1.37 23.44
CA LEU A 88 11.11 1.84 22.53
C LEU A 88 11.17 0.99 21.25
N MET A 89 11.16 -0.33 21.39
CA MET A 89 11.12 -1.26 20.28
C MET A 89 9.89 -1.03 19.39
N THR A 90 8.72 -0.84 20.01
CA THR A 90 7.47 -0.57 19.29
C THR A 90 7.54 0.74 18.50
N PHE A 91 8.10 1.82 19.09
CA PHE A 91 8.25 3.09 18.39
C PHE A 91 9.28 3.03 17.27
N HIS A 92 10.42 2.34 17.45
CA HIS A 92 11.37 2.13 16.36
C HIS A 92 10.72 1.41 15.16
N PHE A 93 9.98 0.33 15.45
CA PHE A 93 9.26 -0.44 14.42
C PHE A 93 8.16 0.38 13.73
N ALA A 94 7.36 1.12 14.51
CA ALA A 94 6.29 1.96 13.97
C ALA A 94 6.83 3.09 13.10
N TYR A 95 7.96 3.68 13.50
CA TYR A 95 8.61 4.72 12.71
C TYR A 95 9.13 4.17 11.37
N ALA A 96 9.79 3.00 11.39
CA ALA A 96 10.20 2.32 10.16
C ALA A 96 8.98 2.03 9.26
N GLY A 97 7.88 1.54 9.83
CA GLY A 97 6.63 1.29 9.10
C GLY A 97 6.07 2.55 8.44
N MET A 98 6.07 3.68 9.13
CA MET A 98 5.64 4.98 8.57
C MET A 98 6.55 5.46 7.44
N LEU A 99 7.87 5.29 7.56
CA LEU A 99 8.81 5.60 6.49
C LEU A 99 8.57 4.70 5.27
N GLY A 100 8.24 3.42 5.49
CA GLY A 100 7.81 2.50 4.44
C GLY A 100 6.56 3.04 3.71
N GLU A 101 5.54 3.50 4.43
CA GLU A 101 4.33 4.08 3.85
C GLU A 101 4.60 5.38 3.07
N VAL A 102 5.48 6.25 3.54
CA VAL A 102 5.91 7.43 2.78
C VAL A 102 6.60 7.00 1.48
N SER A 103 7.48 6.01 1.53
CA SER A 103 8.14 5.47 0.33
C SER A 103 7.10 4.98 -0.69
N HIS A 104 6.09 4.21 -0.27
CA HIS A 104 5.01 3.76 -1.15
C HIS A 104 4.15 4.91 -1.70
N THR A 105 3.93 5.96 -0.91
CA THR A 105 3.18 7.14 -1.37
C THR A 105 3.93 7.90 -2.45
N LEU A 106 5.25 8.03 -2.32
CA LEU A 106 6.11 8.76 -3.26
C LEU A 106 6.46 7.92 -4.48
N ALA A 107 6.47 6.61 -4.34
CA ALA A 107 6.78 5.66 -5.39
C ALA A 107 5.65 4.66 -5.56
N PHE A 108 5.45 4.17 -6.77
CA PHE A 108 4.56 3.04 -7.02
C PHE A 108 5.26 1.70 -6.70
N THR A 109 6.59 1.71 -6.74
CA THR A 109 7.40 0.50 -6.54
C THR A 109 8.45 0.73 -5.45
N SER A 110 8.83 -0.33 -4.74
CA SER A 110 9.90 -0.34 -3.72
C SER A 110 11.28 0.00 -4.30
N ARG A 111 11.42 0.09 -5.63
CA ARG A 111 12.66 0.45 -6.32
C ARG A 111 12.95 1.94 -6.32
N TYR A 112 11.97 2.77 -6.02
CA TYR A 112 12.20 4.20 -5.93
C TYR A 112 12.91 4.51 -4.62
N LYS A 113 14.22 4.67 -4.72
CA LYS A 113 15.09 5.02 -3.60
C LYS A 113 15.01 6.52 -3.37
N LEU A 114 14.21 6.92 -2.40
CA LEU A 114 14.30 8.24 -1.83
C LEU A 114 15.30 8.15 -0.68
N ASP A 115 16.54 8.61 -0.87
CA ASP A 115 17.61 8.49 0.12
C ASP A 115 17.21 9.08 1.48
N SER A 116 16.42 10.16 1.47
CA SER A 116 15.87 10.78 2.67
C SER A 116 14.91 9.89 3.48
N VAL A 117 14.37 8.84 2.87
CA VAL A 117 13.46 7.87 3.50
C VAL A 117 14.14 6.53 3.70
N ALA A 118 14.94 6.08 2.72
CA ALA A 118 15.57 4.77 2.71
C ALA A 118 16.58 4.58 3.88
N GLN A 119 17.42 5.57 4.11
CA GLN A 119 18.41 5.53 5.21
C GLN A 119 17.73 5.52 6.59
N PRO A 120 16.79 6.42 6.93
CA PRO A 120 16.05 6.34 8.18
C PRO A 120 15.25 5.04 8.33
N PHE A 121 14.63 4.52 7.26
CA PHE A 121 13.91 3.24 7.27
C PHE A 121 14.83 2.10 7.72
N SER A 122 16.00 1.97 7.09
CA SER A 122 17.00 0.96 7.46
C SER A 122 17.47 1.15 8.92
N TYR A 123 17.78 2.37 9.30
CA TYR A 123 18.24 2.70 10.66
C TYR A 123 17.22 2.28 11.73
N TYR A 124 15.95 2.68 11.59
CA TYR A 124 14.92 2.37 12.59
C TYR A 124 14.53 0.90 12.59
N SER A 125 14.59 0.21 11.44
CA SER A 125 14.43 -1.24 11.36
C SER A 125 15.52 -1.98 12.14
N GLN A 126 16.79 -1.57 11.98
CA GLN A 126 17.90 -2.13 12.75
C GLN A 126 17.76 -1.83 14.24
N LYS A 127 17.35 -0.62 14.61
CA LYS A 127 17.12 -0.25 16.03
C LYS A 127 15.98 -1.05 16.65
N ALA A 128 14.91 -1.34 15.93
CA ALA A 128 13.85 -2.21 16.40
C ALA A 128 14.38 -3.64 16.66
N LYS A 129 15.16 -4.19 15.72
CA LYS A 129 15.80 -5.51 15.85
C LYS A 129 16.76 -5.56 17.06
N GLU A 130 17.64 -4.57 17.21
CA GLU A 130 18.58 -4.47 18.34
C GLU A 130 17.85 -4.40 19.67
N THR A 131 16.86 -3.52 19.80
CA THR A 131 16.08 -3.35 21.04
C THR A 131 15.33 -4.62 21.41
N ALA A 132 14.76 -5.33 20.42
CA ALA A 132 14.08 -6.60 20.65
C ALA A 132 15.05 -7.67 21.18
N LYS A 133 16.27 -7.75 20.67
CA LYS A 133 17.31 -8.69 21.16
C LYS A 133 17.72 -8.36 22.59
N ILE A 134 18.00 -7.08 22.91
CA ILE A 134 18.30 -6.65 24.28
C ILE A 134 17.17 -7.04 25.25
N LEU A 135 15.91 -6.85 24.81
CA LEU A 135 14.77 -7.24 25.63
C LEU A 135 14.74 -8.75 25.90
N LEU A 136 14.97 -9.57 24.87
CA LEU A 136 14.96 -11.05 25.00
C LEU A 136 16.08 -11.60 25.89
N GLU A 137 17.15 -10.83 26.14
CA GLU A 137 18.25 -11.16 27.05
C GLU A 137 17.91 -10.85 28.52
N LYS A 138 16.79 -10.15 28.81
CA LYS A 138 16.39 -9.85 30.21
C LYS A 138 15.78 -11.09 30.87
N ASP A 139 16.17 -11.31 32.11
CA ASP A 139 15.58 -12.37 32.93
C ASP A 139 14.14 -12.08 33.34
N GLY A 140 13.37 -13.14 33.58
CA GLY A 140 12.02 -13.04 34.18
C GLY A 140 10.92 -12.55 33.22
N LEU A 141 11.15 -12.52 31.92
CA LEU A 141 10.12 -12.16 30.93
C LEU A 141 8.95 -13.16 30.96
N THR A 142 7.74 -12.63 30.97
CA THR A 142 6.52 -13.42 30.73
C THR A 142 6.44 -13.85 29.26
N ASP A 143 5.65 -14.91 28.98
CA ASP A 143 5.44 -15.36 27.59
C ASP A 143 4.80 -14.29 26.72
N LEU A 144 3.93 -13.44 27.27
CA LEU A 144 3.34 -12.30 26.56
C LEU A 144 4.41 -11.25 26.18
N GLN A 145 5.38 -10.98 27.06
CA GLN A 145 6.48 -10.05 26.78
C GLN A 145 7.44 -10.63 25.73
N LYS A 146 7.75 -11.94 25.83
CA LYS A 146 8.55 -12.66 24.83
C LYS A 146 7.85 -12.67 23.47
N ALA A 147 6.55 -13.00 23.43
CA ALA A 147 5.76 -12.99 22.19
C ALA A 147 5.81 -11.61 21.49
N LYS A 148 5.70 -10.54 22.28
CA LYS A 148 5.82 -9.18 21.77
C LYS A 148 7.23 -8.87 21.23
N ALA A 149 8.28 -9.31 21.94
CA ALA A 149 9.66 -9.14 21.50
C ALA A 149 9.91 -9.90 20.18
N TYR A 150 9.45 -11.15 20.08
CA TYR A 150 9.56 -11.93 18.84
C TYR A 150 8.73 -11.36 17.68
N LEU A 151 7.55 -10.80 17.94
CA LEU A 151 6.76 -10.11 16.92
C LEU A 151 7.57 -8.98 16.27
N TYR A 152 8.13 -8.08 17.09
CA TYR A 152 8.86 -6.92 16.56
C TYR A 152 10.25 -7.28 16.03
N LEU A 153 10.87 -8.32 16.58
CA LEU A 153 12.11 -8.89 16.04
C LEU A 153 11.88 -9.42 14.63
N GLY A 154 10.89 -10.29 14.47
CA GLY A 154 10.54 -10.85 13.16
C GLY A 154 10.03 -9.79 12.18
N GLY A 155 9.22 -8.83 12.64
CA GLY A 155 8.77 -7.71 11.82
C GLY A 155 9.91 -6.82 11.32
N ALA A 156 10.86 -6.50 12.20
CA ALA A 156 12.06 -5.71 11.84
C ALA A 156 12.97 -6.47 10.87
N GLU A 157 13.17 -7.76 11.07
CA GLU A 157 13.90 -8.62 10.13
C GLU A 157 13.22 -8.69 8.77
N GLY A 158 11.88 -8.73 8.74
CA GLY A 158 11.11 -8.62 7.51
C GLY A 158 11.35 -7.29 6.77
N TYR A 159 11.36 -6.16 7.48
CA TYR A 159 11.69 -4.86 6.88
C TYR A 159 13.12 -4.80 6.35
N ILE A 160 14.09 -5.33 7.10
CA ILE A 160 15.49 -5.41 6.68
C ILE A 160 15.61 -6.30 5.43
N SER A 161 14.93 -7.44 5.40
CA SER A 161 14.91 -8.35 4.25
C SER A 161 14.41 -7.65 2.98
N ILE A 162 13.30 -6.90 3.06
CA ILE A 162 12.74 -6.14 1.93
C ILE A 162 13.72 -5.05 1.48
N PHE A 163 14.32 -4.34 2.42
CA PHE A 163 15.31 -3.29 2.14
C PHE A 163 16.55 -3.88 1.44
N ASP A 164 17.14 -4.94 1.98
CA ASP A 164 18.32 -5.60 1.44
C ASP A 164 18.05 -6.17 0.04
N TYR A 165 16.87 -6.78 -0.16
CA TYR A 165 16.43 -7.21 -1.50
C TYR A 165 16.38 -6.05 -2.50
N GLY A 166 15.83 -4.92 -2.08
CA GLY A 166 15.78 -3.69 -2.88
C GLY A 166 17.17 -3.11 -3.20
N GLN A 167 18.17 -3.35 -2.32
CA GLN A 167 19.57 -2.95 -2.53
C GLN A 167 20.36 -3.96 -3.37
N GLY A 168 19.80 -5.15 -3.64
CA GLY A 168 20.48 -6.23 -4.37
C GLY A 168 21.31 -7.16 -3.47
N ASP A 169 21.26 -6.99 -2.16
CA ASP A 169 21.89 -7.91 -1.20
C ASP A 169 20.98 -9.10 -0.93
N LEU A 170 20.99 -10.04 -1.86
CA LEU A 170 20.12 -11.22 -1.81
C LEU A 170 20.43 -12.16 -0.65
N LEU A 171 21.69 -12.26 -0.23
CA LEU A 171 22.07 -13.15 0.88
C LEU A 171 21.53 -12.61 2.21
N SER A 172 21.74 -11.34 2.48
CA SER A 172 21.19 -10.68 3.68
C SER A 172 19.65 -10.75 3.68
N ALA A 173 19.03 -10.47 2.54
CA ALA A 173 17.57 -10.55 2.38
C ALA A 173 17.02 -11.96 2.72
N ILE A 174 17.66 -13.02 2.22
CA ILE A 174 17.26 -14.41 2.50
C ILE A 174 17.42 -14.75 3.97
N VAL A 175 18.57 -14.41 4.58
CA VAL A 175 18.84 -14.70 6.00
C VAL A 175 17.84 -13.98 6.92
N ASN A 176 17.64 -12.67 6.72
CA ASN A 176 16.68 -11.90 7.52
C ASN A 176 15.24 -12.38 7.30
N GLY A 177 14.86 -12.71 6.06
CA GLY A 177 13.53 -13.24 5.76
C GLY A 177 13.25 -14.58 6.43
N PHE A 178 14.21 -15.50 6.44
CA PHE A 178 14.09 -16.79 7.12
C PHE A 178 13.95 -16.61 8.64
N GLN A 179 14.76 -15.73 9.24
CA GLN A 179 14.65 -15.40 10.66
C GLN A 179 13.30 -14.78 11.01
N ALA A 180 12.80 -13.89 10.15
CA ALA A 180 11.50 -13.24 10.33
C ALA A 180 10.35 -14.24 10.43
N ASP A 181 10.26 -15.24 9.53
CA ASP A 181 9.21 -16.28 9.59
C ASP A 181 9.29 -17.07 10.91
N GLY A 182 10.49 -17.51 11.30
CA GLY A 182 10.70 -18.25 12.55
C GLY A 182 10.31 -17.46 13.80
N HIS A 183 10.71 -16.19 13.90
CA HIS A 183 10.37 -15.35 15.06
C HIS A 183 8.89 -14.98 15.11
N LEU A 184 8.25 -14.74 13.96
CA LEU A 184 6.80 -14.49 13.91
C LEU A 184 5.99 -15.73 14.29
N GLU A 185 6.42 -16.95 13.88
CA GLU A 185 5.81 -18.19 14.35
C GLU A 185 6.00 -18.37 15.85
N GLN A 186 7.19 -18.06 16.37
CA GLN A 186 7.46 -18.15 17.81
C GLN A 186 6.60 -17.17 18.61
N ALA A 187 6.33 -15.97 18.08
CA ALA A 187 5.42 -15.03 18.69
C ALA A 187 4.01 -15.62 18.86
N LEU A 188 3.46 -16.29 17.82
CA LEU A 188 2.15 -16.97 17.88
C LEU A 188 2.15 -18.21 18.77
N GLN A 189 3.26 -18.95 18.84
CA GLN A 189 3.38 -20.11 19.75
C GLN A 189 3.32 -19.69 21.23
N LEU A 190 3.98 -18.56 21.56
CA LEU A 190 3.99 -18.02 22.92
C LEU A 190 2.69 -17.31 23.28
N ASN A 191 2.07 -16.67 22.31
CA ASN A 191 0.78 -16.00 22.48
C ASN A 191 -0.06 -16.12 21.19
N PRO A 192 -1.00 -17.07 21.12
CA PRO A 192 -1.89 -17.22 19.96
C PRO A 192 -2.73 -15.98 19.63
N ASP A 193 -2.94 -15.10 20.61
CA ASP A 193 -3.65 -13.83 20.41
C ASP A 193 -2.75 -12.70 19.86
N GLN A 194 -1.51 -13.02 19.49
CA GLN A 194 -0.59 -12.05 18.87
C GLN A 194 -0.95 -11.82 17.37
N ILE A 195 -2.12 -11.21 17.18
CA ILE A 195 -2.77 -11.05 15.86
C ILE A 195 -1.93 -10.29 14.84
N GLU A 196 -1.03 -9.42 15.28
CA GLU A 196 -0.14 -8.65 14.42
C GLU A 196 0.87 -9.52 13.66
N ALA A 197 1.22 -10.70 14.20
CA ALA A 197 2.15 -11.62 13.54
C ALA A 197 1.57 -12.22 12.24
N HIS A 198 0.25 -12.29 12.11
CA HIS A 198 -0.41 -12.84 10.93
C HIS A 198 -0.06 -12.03 9.67
N PHE A 199 -0.03 -10.71 9.74
CA PHE A 199 0.31 -9.88 8.57
C PHE A 199 1.71 -10.19 8.06
N GLY A 200 2.72 -10.21 8.94
CA GLY A 200 4.10 -10.51 8.56
C GLY A 200 4.29 -11.92 7.98
N LEU A 201 3.70 -12.93 8.63
CA LEU A 201 3.71 -14.32 8.13
C LEU A 201 3.04 -14.44 6.77
N GLY A 202 1.94 -13.73 6.57
CA GLY A 202 1.22 -13.72 5.30
C GLY A 202 2.06 -13.16 4.15
N MET A 203 2.67 -11.99 4.39
CA MET A 203 3.58 -11.33 3.44
C MET A 203 4.73 -12.24 3.03
N TYR A 204 5.41 -12.81 4.01
CA TYR A 204 6.56 -13.67 3.79
C TYR A 204 6.20 -14.94 3.01
N ARG A 205 5.18 -15.67 3.44
CA ARG A 205 4.79 -16.96 2.85
C ARG A 205 4.26 -16.81 1.45
N TYR A 206 3.41 -15.81 1.23
CA TYR A 206 2.91 -15.53 -0.11
C TYR A 206 4.03 -15.06 -1.03
N GLY A 207 4.82 -14.07 -0.62
CA GLY A 207 5.87 -13.47 -1.44
C GLY A 207 6.87 -14.50 -1.92
N ASN A 208 7.43 -15.30 -1.01
CA ASN A 208 8.40 -16.32 -1.37
C ASN A 208 7.84 -17.40 -2.32
N SER A 209 6.61 -17.86 -2.05
CA SER A 209 5.98 -18.85 -2.93
C SER A 209 5.65 -18.28 -4.31
N ARG A 210 5.15 -17.04 -4.36
CA ARG A 210 4.74 -16.39 -5.61
C ARG A 210 5.92 -16.07 -6.52
N PHE A 211 7.05 -15.66 -5.94
CA PHE A 211 8.26 -15.36 -6.70
C PHE A 211 9.03 -16.62 -7.09
N GLY A 212 8.93 -17.68 -6.29
CA GLY A 212 9.49 -18.99 -6.59
C GLY A 212 11.03 -19.03 -6.63
N GLY A 213 11.57 -19.99 -7.39
CA GLY A 213 12.99 -20.10 -7.64
C GLY A 213 13.82 -20.52 -6.43
N VAL A 214 15.11 -20.18 -6.45
CA VAL A 214 16.08 -20.55 -5.40
C VAL A 214 15.66 -20.01 -4.03
N SER A 215 15.10 -18.80 -3.98
CA SER A 215 14.61 -18.20 -2.74
C SER A 215 13.55 -19.08 -2.07
N ASN A 216 12.50 -19.48 -2.80
CA ASN A 216 11.45 -20.35 -2.25
C ASN A 216 12.01 -21.70 -1.80
N PHE A 217 12.94 -22.28 -2.58
CA PHE A 217 13.57 -23.55 -2.21
C PHE A 217 14.36 -23.44 -0.90
N LEU A 218 15.18 -22.40 -0.75
CA LEU A 218 15.99 -22.19 0.47
C LEU A 218 15.15 -21.84 1.69
N MET A 219 14.11 -21.03 1.51
CA MET A 219 13.35 -20.46 2.63
C MET A 219 12.15 -21.33 3.03
N GLN A 220 11.53 -22.04 2.10
CA GLN A 220 10.30 -22.80 2.31
C GLN A 220 10.38 -24.26 1.83
N GLY A 221 11.58 -24.73 1.43
CA GLY A 221 11.77 -26.08 0.90
C GLY A 221 11.02 -26.35 -0.41
N GLY A 222 10.79 -25.30 -1.21
CA GLY A 222 10.07 -25.37 -2.48
C GLY A 222 8.55 -25.52 -2.35
N ARG A 223 8.00 -25.45 -1.13
CA ARG A 223 6.55 -25.56 -0.92
C ARG A 223 5.81 -24.35 -1.43
N ASP A 224 4.63 -24.56 -2.02
CA ASP A 224 3.68 -23.48 -2.32
C ASP A 224 2.86 -23.13 -1.07
N LEU A 225 3.14 -22.00 -0.48
CA LEU A 225 2.46 -21.47 0.69
C LEU A 225 1.62 -20.22 0.36
N ARG A 226 1.33 -19.95 -0.94
CA ARG A 226 0.55 -18.78 -1.36
C ARG A 226 -0.78 -18.71 -0.63
N LEU A 227 -1.56 -19.78 -0.66
CA LEU A 227 -2.86 -19.83 0.02
C LEU A 227 -2.73 -19.63 1.53
N LYS A 228 -1.73 -20.26 2.17
CA LYS A 228 -1.47 -20.07 3.60
C LYS A 228 -1.12 -18.61 3.90
N GLY A 229 -0.34 -17.96 3.03
CA GLY A 229 0.00 -16.55 3.13
C GLY A 229 -1.22 -15.64 3.02
N LEU A 230 -2.07 -15.86 2.01
CA LEU A 230 -3.33 -15.12 1.85
C LEU A 230 -4.22 -15.25 3.08
N ASN A 231 -4.40 -16.48 3.59
CA ASN A 231 -5.22 -16.74 4.78
C ASN A 231 -4.69 -16.02 6.03
N HIS A 232 -3.39 -15.93 6.22
CA HIS A 232 -2.81 -15.16 7.32
C HIS A 232 -3.14 -13.66 7.20
N ILE A 233 -3.09 -13.07 6.00
CA ILE A 233 -3.43 -11.66 5.82
C ILE A 233 -4.94 -11.44 6.02
N GLU A 234 -5.79 -12.37 5.55
CA GLU A 234 -7.24 -12.36 5.84
C GLU A 234 -7.49 -12.34 7.35
N GLU A 235 -6.78 -13.18 8.09
CA GLU A 235 -6.91 -13.27 9.55
C GLU A 235 -6.51 -11.97 10.25
N ALA A 236 -5.44 -11.30 9.79
CA ALA A 236 -5.04 -9.99 10.29
C ALA A 236 -6.15 -8.93 10.09
N ILE A 237 -6.86 -8.99 8.96
CA ILE A 237 -8.00 -8.11 8.68
C ILE A 237 -9.19 -8.47 9.58
N ARG A 238 -9.55 -9.75 9.65
CA ARG A 238 -10.69 -10.28 10.43
C ARG A 238 -10.57 -9.94 11.91
N LEU A 239 -9.39 -10.11 12.47
CA LEU A 239 -9.08 -9.81 13.86
C LEU A 239 -8.81 -8.32 14.13
N ASN A 240 -8.89 -7.48 13.11
CA ASN A 240 -8.68 -6.04 13.21
C ASN A 240 -7.32 -5.67 13.82
N SER A 241 -6.25 -6.29 13.33
CA SER A 241 -4.88 -6.00 13.78
C SER A 241 -4.50 -4.52 13.55
N SER A 242 -3.45 -4.06 14.23
CA SER A 242 -2.91 -2.71 14.02
C SER A 242 -2.43 -2.49 12.58
N SER A 243 -2.05 -3.56 11.89
CA SER A 243 -1.63 -3.55 10.49
C SER A 243 -2.77 -3.67 9.47
N SER A 244 -4.05 -3.66 9.91
CA SER A 244 -5.20 -3.82 9.01
C SER A 244 -5.19 -2.90 7.78
N PRO A 245 -4.79 -1.60 7.87
CA PRO A 245 -4.71 -0.74 6.68
C PRO A 245 -3.76 -1.29 5.61
N LEU A 246 -2.60 -1.80 6.04
CA LEU A 246 -1.60 -2.42 5.17
C LEU A 246 -2.09 -3.77 4.65
N ALA A 247 -2.71 -4.57 5.52
CA ALA A 247 -3.25 -5.88 5.18
C ALA A 247 -4.30 -5.79 4.06
N TYR A 248 -5.20 -4.80 4.09
CA TYR A 248 -6.13 -4.56 2.98
C TYR A 248 -5.42 -4.27 1.67
N LYS A 249 -4.49 -3.31 1.65
CA LYS A 249 -3.73 -2.96 0.44
C LYS A 249 -3.00 -4.18 -0.12
N THR A 250 -2.26 -4.86 0.72
CA THR A 250 -1.49 -6.04 0.33
C THR A 250 -2.36 -7.16 -0.20
N LEU A 251 -3.46 -7.47 0.48
CA LEU A 251 -4.34 -8.56 0.09
C LEU A 251 -5.06 -8.27 -1.23
N ILE A 252 -5.45 -7.03 -1.49
CA ILE A 252 -6.00 -6.61 -2.79
C ILE A 252 -4.97 -6.86 -3.89
N TRP A 253 -3.73 -6.37 -3.72
CA TRP A 253 -2.65 -6.58 -4.68
C TRP A 253 -2.35 -8.06 -4.93
N PHE A 254 -2.31 -8.87 -3.89
CA PHE A 254 -2.05 -10.32 -4.03
C PHE A 254 -3.19 -11.02 -4.76
N ASN A 255 -4.45 -10.66 -4.49
CA ASN A 255 -5.58 -11.21 -5.23
C ASN A 255 -5.58 -10.77 -6.71
N ILE A 256 -5.16 -9.55 -7.02
CA ILE A 256 -4.95 -9.11 -8.41
C ILE A 256 -3.83 -9.93 -9.05
N ALA A 257 -2.71 -10.13 -8.34
CA ALA A 257 -1.58 -10.90 -8.85
C ALA A 257 -1.93 -12.39 -9.13
N GLU A 258 -2.81 -12.99 -8.32
CA GLU A 258 -3.26 -14.37 -8.57
C GLU A 258 -4.22 -14.50 -9.75
N GLN A 259 -4.97 -13.45 -10.09
CA GLN A 259 -5.83 -13.45 -11.30
C GLN A 259 -5.01 -13.55 -12.59
N ILE A 260 -3.82 -12.96 -12.59
CA ILE A 260 -2.95 -12.86 -13.77
C ILE A 260 -1.82 -13.91 -13.75
N ASN A 261 -1.78 -14.75 -12.71
CA ASN A 261 -0.77 -15.80 -12.61
C ASN A 261 -1.03 -16.90 -13.64
N PRO A 262 -0.14 -17.12 -14.64
CA PRO A 262 -0.33 -18.17 -15.61
C PRO A 262 -0.35 -19.57 -14.98
N ASP A 263 0.33 -19.76 -13.84
CA ASP A 263 0.33 -21.04 -13.12
C ASP A 263 -1.08 -21.41 -12.57
N ASN A 264 -2.01 -20.46 -12.54
CA ASN A 264 -3.39 -20.67 -12.08
C ASN A 264 -4.39 -20.93 -13.24
N ALA A 265 -3.94 -20.83 -14.49
CA ALA A 265 -4.82 -20.92 -15.66
C ALA A 265 -5.54 -22.30 -15.78
N ASP A 266 -4.85 -23.36 -15.37
CA ASP A 266 -5.34 -24.73 -15.47
C ASP A 266 -5.96 -25.25 -14.15
N LEU A 267 -6.09 -24.40 -13.12
CA LEU A 267 -6.74 -24.77 -11.87
C LEU A 267 -8.22 -25.04 -12.07
N GLU A 268 -8.76 -26.00 -11.33
CA GLU A 268 -10.21 -26.20 -11.27
C GLU A 268 -10.93 -25.02 -10.62
N SER A 269 -12.18 -24.79 -10.99
CA SER A 269 -13.00 -23.69 -10.43
C SER A 269 -13.24 -23.83 -8.92
N SER A 270 -13.05 -25.03 -8.37
CA SER A 270 -13.11 -25.32 -6.93
C SER A 270 -11.86 -24.87 -6.18
N ASP A 271 -10.72 -24.71 -6.89
CA ASP A 271 -9.45 -24.32 -6.24
C ASP A 271 -9.54 -22.91 -5.65
N PRO A 272 -9.06 -22.70 -4.42
CA PRO A 272 -9.04 -21.38 -3.81
C PRO A 272 -8.23 -20.34 -4.60
N LEU A 273 -7.19 -20.74 -5.34
CA LEU A 273 -6.35 -19.84 -6.15
C LEU A 273 -6.88 -19.63 -7.57
N PHE A 274 -8.04 -20.24 -7.91
CA PHE A 274 -8.65 -20.07 -9.23
C PHE A 274 -8.87 -18.58 -9.57
N PRO A 275 -8.48 -18.11 -10.76
CA PRO A 275 -8.47 -16.68 -11.11
C PRO A 275 -9.79 -15.95 -10.85
N ALA A 276 -10.94 -16.56 -11.19
CA ALA A 276 -12.24 -15.93 -10.98
C ALA A 276 -12.54 -15.72 -9.48
N ARG A 277 -12.18 -16.66 -8.60
CA ARG A 277 -12.34 -16.50 -7.15
C ARG A 277 -11.46 -15.38 -6.60
N ARG A 278 -10.23 -15.24 -7.11
CA ARG A 278 -9.33 -14.16 -6.72
C ARG A 278 -9.82 -12.81 -7.19
N ARG A 279 -10.43 -12.78 -8.40
CA ARG A 279 -11.12 -11.60 -8.93
C ARG A 279 -12.27 -11.14 -8.02
N GLU A 280 -13.19 -12.05 -7.69
CA GLU A 280 -14.30 -11.76 -6.79
C GLU A 280 -13.81 -11.23 -5.44
N ARG A 281 -12.78 -11.87 -4.89
CA ARG A 281 -12.20 -11.45 -3.61
C ARG A 281 -11.53 -10.07 -3.68
N ALA A 282 -10.82 -9.75 -4.77
CA ALA A 282 -10.24 -8.42 -4.97
C ALA A 282 -11.31 -7.33 -5.01
N ILE A 283 -12.41 -7.57 -5.74
CA ILE A 283 -13.53 -6.61 -5.82
C ILE A 283 -14.19 -6.40 -4.45
N GLU A 284 -14.43 -7.49 -3.71
CA GLU A 284 -15.00 -7.42 -2.37
C GLU A 284 -14.09 -6.63 -1.40
N LEU A 285 -12.79 -6.91 -1.42
CA LEU A 285 -11.80 -6.22 -0.58
C LEU A 285 -11.68 -4.73 -0.93
N LEU A 286 -11.74 -4.36 -2.21
CA LEU A 286 -11.78 -2.96 -2.64
C LEU A 286 -13.01 -2.24 -2.05
N ALA A 287 -14.18 -2.90 -2.10
CA ALA A 287 -15.40 -2.34 -1.52
C ALA A 287 -15.31 -2.19 0.01
N GLN A 288 -14.81 -3.21 0.70
CA GLN A 288 -14.60 -3.20 2.15
C GLN A 288 -13.57 -2.13 2.57
N PHE A 289 -12.45 -2.02 1.86
CA PHE A 289 -11.42 -1.03 2.12
C PHE A 289 -11.95 0.40 1.98
N LYS A 290 -12.70 0.66 0.88
CA LYS A 290 -13.39 1.92 0.66
C LYS A 290 -14.38 2.24 1.77
N ALA A 291 -15.27 1.29 2.10
CA ALA A 291 -16.28 1.47 3.14
C ALA A 291 -15.66 1.76 4.51
N ARG A 292 -14.58 1.06 4.85
CA ARG A 292 -13.95 1.18 6.16
C ARG A 292 -13.15 2.46 6.36
N TYR A 293 -12.37 2.87 5.35
CA TYR A 293 -11.41 3.95 5.51
C TYR A 293 -11.77 5.23 4.75
N PHE A 294 -12.53 5.15 3.65
CA PHE A 294 -12.79 6.30 2.78
C PHE A 294 -14.26 6.73 2.73
N SER A 295 -15.11 6.16 3.59
CA SER A 295 -16.51 6.53 3.72
C SER A 295 -16.76 7.12 5.09
N GLY A 296 -17.14 8.42 5.17
CA GLY A 296 -17.52 9.02 6.43
C GLY A 296 -17.37 10.55 6.48
N PRO A 297 -18.07 11.23 7.40
CA PRO A 297 -18.16 12.70 7.46
C PRO A 297 -16.85 13.41 7.81
N ILE A 298 -15.92 12.73 8.49
CA ILE A 298 -14.62 13.31 8.90
C ILE A 298 -13.69 13.56 7.71
N ARG A 299 -14.09 13.16 6.49
CA ARG A 299 -13.21 13.04 5.31
C ARG A 299 -13.72 13.83 4.10
N LYS A 300 -14.57 14.83 4.33
CA LYS A 300 -15.17 15.64 3.25
C LYS A 300 -14.15 16.29 2.32
N ASP A 301 -12.97 16.64 2.85
CA ASP A 301 -11.90 17.32 2.09
C ASP A 301 -10.82 16.34 1.61
N PHE A 302 -11.05 15.04 1.77
CA PHE A 302 -10.11 14.02 1.35
C PHE A 302 -10.25 13.76 -0.15
N ILE A 303 -9.22 14.11 -0.92
CA ILE A 303 -9.20 13.98 -2.38
C ILE A 303 -9.21 12.50 -2.84
N GLY A 304 -8.72 11.58 -2.00
CA GLY A 304 -8.63 10.16 -2.31
C GLY A 304 -7.25 9.56 -1.99
N ASN A 305 -7.20 8.24 -1.93
CA ASN A 305 -5.95 7.51 -1.72
C ASN A 305 -5.43 6.98 -3.06
N LYS A 306 -4.22 7.36 -3.43
CA LYS A 306 -3.56 7.02 -4.70
C LYS A 306 -3.51 5.50 -4.94
N GLU A 307 -3.15 4.72 -3.91
CA GLU A 307 -3.01 3.27 -4.04
C GLU A 307 -4.37 2.60 -4.22
N PHE A 308 -5.40 3.07 -3.49
CA PHE A 308 -6.76 2.59 -3.68
C PHE A 308 -7.23 2.76 -5.12
N TYR A 309 -7.08 3.98 -5.67
CA TYR A 309 -7.52 4.25 -7.05
C TYR A 309 -6.68 3.50 -8.07
N MET A 310 -5.39 3.28 -7.82
CA MET A 310 -4.53 2.46 -8.69
C MET A 310 -5.01 1.00 -8.74
N MET A 311 -5.29 0.39 -7.59
CA MET A 311 -5.81 -0.98 -7.51
C MET A 311 -7.19 -1.09 -8.17
N SER A 312 -8.06 -0.10 -7.94
CA SER A 312 -9.38 -0.03 -8.57
C SER A 312 -9.30 0.09 -10.08
N ALA A 313 -8.43 0.97 -10.59
CA ALA A 313 -8.19 1.16 -12.02
C ALA A 313 -7.71 -0.13 -12.68
N LEU A 314 -6.73 -0.79 -12.06
CA LEU A 314 -6.20 -2.04 -12.59
C LEU A 314 -7.26 -3.14 -12.60
N GLN A 315 -8.01 -3.31 -11.51
CA GLN A 315 -9.08 -4.31 -11.45
C GLN A 315 -10.16 -4.03 -12.50
N ALA A 316 -10.59 -2.79 -12.66
CA ALA A 316 -11.55 -2.41 -13.69
C ALA A 316 -11.04 -2.71 -15.11
N THR A 317 -9.76 -2.44 -15.35
CA THR A 317 -9.10 -2.71 -16.64
C THR A 317 -9.03 -4.21 -16.94
N LEU A 318 -8.64 -5.03 -15.97
CA LEU A 318 -8.63 -6.49 -16.09
C LEU A 318 -10.02 -7.08 -16.32
N ASP A 319 -11.06 -6.41 -15.80
CA ASP A 319 -12.47 -6.79 -16.02
C ASP A 319 -13.04 -6.31 -17.36
N GLY A 320 -12.28 -5.64 -18.20
CA GLY A 320 -12.77 -5.04 -19.43
C GLY A 320 -13.64 -3.79 -19.23
N ARG A 321 -13.74 -3.26 -18.01
CA ARG A 321 -14.48 -2.03 -17.68
C ARG A 321 -13.61 -0.79 -17.94
N TYR A 322 -13.14 -0.63 -19.18
CA TYR A 322 -12.12 0.34 -19.55
C TYR A 322 -12.50 1.79 -19.26
N GLY A 323 -13.79 2.14 -19.43
CA GLY A 323 -14.27 3.49 -19.11
C GLY A 323 -14.19 3.84 -17.63
N GLU A 324 -14.37 2.86 -16.74
CA GLU A 324 -14.17 2.99 -15.30
C GLU A 324 -12.68 3.01 -14.98
N GLY A 325 -11.91 2.06 -15.52
CA GLY A 325 -10.45 2.01 -15.34
C GLY A 325 -9.77 3.33 -15.69
N LYS A 326 -10.15 3.94 -16.83
CA LYS A 326 -9.65 5.26 -17.22
C LYS A 326 -9.92 6.34 -16.17
N LYS A 327 -11.16 6.45 -15.69
CA LYS A 327 -11.54 7.44 -14.67
C LYS A 327 -10.76 7.27 -13.36
N GLU A 328 -10.54 6.03 -12.96
CA GLU A 328 -9.78 5.73 -11.76
C GLU A 328 -8.28 6.06 -11.95
N PHE A 329 -7.69 5.82 -13.12
CA PHE A 329 -6.33 6.27 -13.46
C PHE A 329 -6.21 7.80 -13.48
N GLU A 330 -7.19 8.50 -14.08
CA GLU A 330 -7.24 9.96 -14.07
C GLU A 330 -7.28 10.49 -12.64
N LYS A 331 -8.01 9.82 -11.74
CA LYS A 331 -8.05 10.16 -10.32
C LYS A 331 -6.69 9.97 -9.62
N VAL A 332 -5.91 8.96 -10.02
CA VAL A 332 -4.52 8.81 -9.53
C VAL A 332 -3.67 10.02 -9.90
N LEU A 333 -3.77 10.50 -11.16
CA LEU A 333 -3.01 11.69 -11.59
C LEU A 333 -3.43 12.95 -10.80
N GLU A 334 -4.73 13.16 -10.61
CA GLU A 334 -5.25 14.27 -9.80
C GLU A 334 -4.68 14.25 -8.37
N ILE A 335 -4.66 13.06 -7.74
CA ILE A 335 -4.09 12.90 -6.40
C ILE A 335 -2.58 13.16 -6.41
N CYS A 336 -1.84 12.67 -7.41
CA CYS A 336 -0.40 12.92 -7.53
C CYS A 336 -0.10 14.43 -7.67
N GLU A 337 -0.91 15.15 -8.45
CA GLU A 337 -0.78 16.59 -8.59
C GLU A 337 -1.06 17.33 -7.28
N PHE A 338 -2.11 16.94 -6.55
CA PHE A 338 -2.41 17.45 -5.22
C PHE A 338 -1.25 17.21 -4.24
N LEU A 339 -0.70 15.99 -4.19
CA LEU A 339 0.42 15.66 -3.30
C LEU A 339 1.66 16.51 -3.62
N LYS A 340 1.92 16.73 -4.91
CA LYS A 340 3.05 17.56 -5.35
C LYS A 340 2.86 19.03 -4.99
N ASN A 341 1.68 19.60 -5.27
CA ASN A 341 1.45 21.05 -5.17
C ASN A 341 1.08 21.48 -3.74
N GLU A 342 0.19 20.72 -3.08
CA GLU A 342 -0.35 21.09 -1.77
C GLU A 342 0.44 20.48 -0.60
N LYS A 343 1.05 19.31 -0.82
CA LYS A 343 1.82 18.59 0.21
C LYS A 343 3.33 18.68 0.00
N GLN A 344 3.80 19.32 -1.07
CA GLN A 344 5.21 19.47 -1.41
C GLN A 344 5.96 18.11 -1.50
N MET A 345 5.23 17.04 -1.86
CA MET A 345 5.78 15.69 -1.94
C MET A 345 6.37 15.43 -3.33
N ALA A 346 7.55 14.83 -3.38
CA ALA A 346 8.16 14.39 -4.64
C ALA A 346 7.40 13.17 -5.18
N ILE A 347 6.90 13.24 -6.40
CA ILE A 347 6.21 12.12 -7.06
C ILE A 347 7.15 11.47 -8.07
N ASN A 348 7.21 10.14 -8.07
CA ASN A 348 8.01 9.37 -9.00
C ASN A 348 7.51 9.59 -10.45
N PRO A 349 8.35 10.09 -11.38
CA PRO A 349 7.96 10.27 -12.78
C PRO A 349 7.51 8.98 -13.46
N GLN A 350 8.07 7.84 -13.07
CA GLN A 350 7.67 6.53 -13.62
C GLN A 350 6.22 6.18 -13.27
N LEU A 351 5.77 6.52 -12.06
CA LEU A 351 4.37 6.37 -11.69
C LEU A 351 3.46 7.15 -12.65
N ILE A 352 3.79 8.42 -12.90
CA ILE A 352 3.00 9.26 -13.81
C ILE A 352 2.96 8.64 -15.21
N SER A 353 4.12 8.22 -15.74
CA SER A 353 4.20 7.57 -17.06
C SER A 353 3.39 6.28 -17.11
N SER A 354 3.45 5.46 -16.06
CA SER A 354 2.68 4.21 -15.99
C SER A 354 1.18 4.45 -15.96
N VAL A 355 0.73 5.46 -15.21
CA VAL A 355 -0.71 5.81 -15.15
C VAL A 355 -1.18 6.37 -16.49
N GLN A 356 -0.38 7.23 -17.14
CA GLN A 356 -0.69 7.74 -18.47
C GLN A 356 -0.78 6.63 -19.53
N ALA A 357 0.11 5.63 -19.44
CA ALA A 357 0.03 4.45 -20.30
C ALA A 357 -1.25 3.64 -20.05
N GLY A 358 -1.68 3.52 -18.80
CA GLY A 358 -2.96 2.90 -18.43
C GLY A 358 -4.17 3.64 -19.01
N ILE A 359 -4.19 4.97 -18.94
CA ILE A 359 -5.23 5.80 -19.55
C ILE A 359 -5.26 5.59 -21.06
N LYS A 360 -4.09 5.68 -21.73
CA LYS A 360 -3.96 5.47 -23.18
C LYS A 360 -4.43 4.07 -23.58
N PHE A 361 -4.09 3.03 -22.81
CA PHE A 361 -4.58 1.69 -23.06
C PHE A 361 -6.12 1.62 -22.98
N CYS A 362 -6.72 2.16 -21.94
CA CYS A 362 -8.17 2.19 -21.80
C CYS A 362 -8.84 2.93 -22.97
N ASP A 363 -8.29 4.04 -23.42
CA ASP A 363 -8.78 4.78 -24.60
C ASP A 363 -8.74 3.93 -25.88
N LEU A 364 -7.66 3.17 -26.10
CA LEU A 364 -7.54 2.28 -27.24
C LEU A 364 -8.54 1.13 -27.20
N MET A 365 -8.79 0.58 -26.00
CA MET A 365 -9.77 -0.49 -25.82
C MET A 365 -11.23 -0.03 -25.94
N LEU A 366 -11.48 1.29 -25.88
CA LEU A 366 -12.79 1.91 -26.06
C LEU A 366 -13.04 2.35 -27.51
N LEU A 367 -12.06 2.21 -28.39
CA LEU A 367 -12.25 2.54 -29.81
C LEU A 367 -13.32 1.64 -30.43
N ASP A 368 -14.22 2.23 -31.20
CA ASP A 368 -15.27 1.52 -31.90
C ASP A 368 -14.75 1.05 -33.27
N PRO A 369 -14.56 -0.27 -33.51
CA PRO A 369 -14.11 -0.79 -34.78
C PRO A 369 -15.16 -0.69 -35.90
N SER A 370 -16.40 -0.32 -35.60
CA SER A 370 -17.46 -0.13 -36.62
C SER A 370 -17.36 1.21 -37.32
N VAL A 371 -16.47 2.10 -36.90
CA VAL A 371 -16.20 3.38 -37.59
C VAL A 371 -15.54 3.10 -38.93
N ASN A 372 -16.31 3.26 -40.03
CA ASN A 372 -15.87 3.05 -41.43
C ASN A 372 -15.12 4.24 -42.00
N ASP A 373 -14.62 5.16 -41.20
CA ASP A 373 -13.82 6.29 -41.63
C ASP A 373 -12.36 5.85 -41.76
N GLU A 374 -11.82 5.87 -42.99
CA GLU A 374 -10.45 5.49 -43.31
C GLU A 374 -9.41 6.27 -42.48
N ILE A 375 -9.67 7.54 -42.21
CA ILE A 375 -8.79 8.41 -41.41
C ILE A 375 -8.82 7.95 -39.97
N GLY A 376 -10.01 7.63 -39.43
CA GLY A 376 -10.20 7.12 -38.05
C GLY A 376 -9.50 5.78 -37.85
N ILE A 377 -9.67 4.84 -38.80
CA ILE A 377 -9.00 3.53 -38.76
C ILE A 377 -7.48 3.70 -38.78
N ARG A 378 -6.95 4.49 -39.69
CA ARG A 378 -5.51 4.75 -39.80
C ARG A 378 -4.94 5.39 -38.53
N SER A 379 -5.67 6.34 -37.94
CA SER A 379 -5.31 6.93 -36.64
C SER A 379 -5.32 5.93 -35.50
N ALA A 380 -6.31 5.03 -35.47
CA ALA A 380 -6.38 3.96 -34.46
C ALA A 380 -5.20 3.00 -34.60
N CYS A 381 -4.91 2.53 -35.81
CA CYS A 381 -3.77 1.66 -36.09
C CYS A 381 -2.43 2.28 -35.67
N LEU A 382 -2.21 3.57 -35.96
CA LEU A 382 -1.00 4.26 -35.55
C LEU A 382 -0.86 4.28 -34.01
N LYS A 383 -1.92 4.66 -33.29
CA LYS A 383 -1.90 4.73 -31.82
C LYS A 383 -1.73 3.35 -31.18
N ILE A 384 -2.35 2.30 -31.73
CA ILE A 384 -2.19 0.92 -31.26
C ILE A 384 -0.74 0.47 -31.47
N GLY A 385 -0.18 0.74 -32.68
CA GLY A 385 1.22 0.45 -33.01
C GLY A 385 2.19 1.10 -32.02
N GLU A 386 2.06 2.41 -31.78
CA GLU A 386 2.89 3.13 -30.81
C GLU A 386 2.82 2.51 -29.39
N GLN A 387 1.65 2.01 -28.97
CA GLN A 387 1.51 1.41 -27.66
C GLN A 387 2.11 -0.01 -27.61
N LEU A 388 2.00 -0.76 -28.69
CA LEU A 388 2.66 -2.06 -28.83
C LEU A 388 4.18 -1.90 -28.78
N ASP A 389 4.74 -0.95 -29.54
CA ASP A 389 6.17 -0.65 -29.56
C ASP A 389 6.66 -0.21 -28.17
N PHE A 390 5.85 0.58 -27.44
CA PHE A 390 6.15 0.97 -26.07
C PHE A 390 6.28 -0.25 -25.15
N LEU A 391 5.36 -1.21 -25.22
CA LEU A 391 5.38 -2.42 -24.40
C LEU A 391 6.51 -3.36 -24.82
N GLU A 392 6.78 -3.53 -26.12
CA GLU A 392 7.90 -4.33 -26.64
C GLU A 392 9.25 -3.74 -26.24
N GLY A 393 9.38 -2.41 -26.23
CA GLY A 393 10.56 -1.69 -25.77
C GLY A 393 10.81 -1.73 -24.24
N GLY A 394 10.02 -2.49 -23.50
CA GLY A 394 10.14 -2.63 -22.04
C GLY A 394 9.41 -1.56 -21.24
N GLY A 395 8.58 -0.74 -21.89
CA GLY A 395 7.65 0.16 -21.22
C GLY A 395 6.63 -0.62 -20.42
N ALA A 396 6.21 -0.11 -19.27
CA ALA A 396 5.23 -0.76 -18.41
C ALA A 396 3.99 0.12 -18.23
N MET A 397 2.81 -0.46 -18.42
CA MET A 397 1.56 0.22 -18.01
C MET A 397 1.49 0.43 -16.50
N LEU A 398 2.08 -0.51 -15.75
CA LEU A 398 2.21 -0.45 -14.31
C LEU A 398 3.58 -0.99 -13.93
N GLU A 399 4.37 -0.19 -13.24
CA GLU A 399 5.54 -0.72 -12.55
C GLU A 399 5.09 -1.41 -11.29
N TYR A 400 5.38 -2.71 -11.21
CA TYR A 400 5.21 -3.50 -10.00
C TYR A 400 6.59 -3.94 -9.50
N ASP A 401 6.76 -4.05 -8.19
CA ASP A 401 8.03 -4.43 -7.56
C ASP A 401 8.58 -5.75 -8.09
N SER A 402 7.69 -6.69 -8.39
CA SER A 402 8.05 -7.96 -8.96
C SER A 402 8.14 -7.89 -10.48
N ARG A 403 9.33 -8.19 -11.02
CA ARG A 403 9.52 -8.36 -12.47
C ARG A 403 8.56 -9.40 -13.05
N LYS A 404 8.29 -10.48 -12.31
CA LYS A 404 7.39 -11.55 -12.73
C LYS A 404 5.97 -11.01 -12.93
N ILE A 405 5.39 -10.37 -11.92
CA ILE A 405 4.02 -9.81 -12.00
C ILE A 405 3.93 -8.73 -13.08
N ARG A 406 4.93 -7.87 -13.20
CA ARG A 406 4.98 -6.87 -14.27
C ARG A 406 4.96 -7.51 -15.66
N HIS A 407 5.75 -8.54 -15.87
CA HIS A 407 5.79 -9.26 -17.14
C HIS A 407 4.45 -9.95 -17.45
N GLU A 408 3.82 -10.56 -16.46
CA GLU A 408 2.49 -11.17 -16.59
C GLU A 408 1.43 -10.13 -17.01
N LEU A 409 1.41 -8.96 -16.36
CA LEU A 409 0.54 -7.85 -16.73
C LEU A 409 0.80 -7.37 -18.17
N GLN A 410 2.08 -7.16 -18.52
CA GLN A 410 2.46 -6.74 -19.86
C GLN A 410 1.96 -7.71 -20.93
N ASN A 411 2.07 -9.01 -20.70
CA ASN A 411 1.60 -10.04 -21.65
C ASN A 411 0.09 -9.96 -21.86
N ILE A 412 -0.70 -9.72 -20.81
CA ILE A 412 -2.16 -9.58 -20.90
C ILE A 412 -2.51 -8.35 -21.74
N PHE A 413 -1.90 -7.21 -21.45
CA PHE A 413 -2.19 -5.97 -22.16
C PHE A 413 -1.71 -6.01 -23.60
N PHE A 414 -0.54 -6.59 -23.86
CA PHE A 414 -0.02 -6.78 -25.20
C PHE A 414 -0.96 -7.67 -26.06
N LYS A 415 -1.43 -8.78 -25.48
CA LYS A 415 -2.40 -9.66 -26.14
C LYS A 415 -3.71 -8.93 -26.47
N ALA A 416 -4.25 -8.19 -25.51
CA ALA A 416 -5.48 -7.41 -25.73
C ALA A 416 -5.33 -6.35 -26.82
N LEU A 417 -4.19 -5.66 -26.87
CA LEU A 417 -3.90 -4.69 -27.95
C LEU A 417 -3.75 -5.36 -29.31
N LYS A 418 -3.10 -6.53 -29.40
CA LYS A 418 -3.01 -7.29 -30.66
C LYS A 418 -4.38 -7.75 -31.15
N GLU A 419 -5.24 -8.21 -30.25
CA GLU A 419 -6.61 -8.57 -30.59
C GLU A 419 -7.43 -7.35 -31.07
N THR A 420 -7.21 -6.18 -30.46
CA THR A 420 -7.84 -4.93 -30.90
C THR A 420 -7.29 -4.48 -32.24
N SER A 421 -5.97 -4.54 -32.47
CA SER A 421 -5.33 -4.26 -33.76
C SER A 421 -5.96 -5.10 -34.89
N ALA A 422 -6.14 -6.40 -34.65
CA ALA A 422 -6.77 -7.30 -35.62
C ALA A 422 -8.23 -6.90 -35.97
N LYS A 423 -9.00 -6.36 -35.00
CA LYS A 423 -10.38 -5.87 -35.26
C LYS A 423 -10.40 -4.63 -36.18
N PHE A 424 -9.35 -3.84 -36.19
CA PHE A 424 -9.18 -2.68 -37.09
C PHE A 424 -8.48 -3.03 -38.40
N ASN A 425 -8.10 -4.30 -38.62
CA ASN A 425 -7.29 -4.75 -39.77
C ASN A 425 -5.94 -4.03 -39.87
N CYS A 426 -5.34 -3.66 -38.71
CA CYS A 426 -3.99 -3.15 -38.67
C CYS A 426 -3.00 -4.32 -38.77
#